data_f94fe56da8fc2460517577b5cfa8cecf
#
_entry.id   f94fe56da8fc2460517577b5cfa8cecf
#
_cell.length_a   1.000
_cell.length_b   1.000
_cell.length_c   1.000
_cell.angle_alpha   90.00
_cell.angle_beta   90.00
_cell.angle_gamma   90.00
#
_symmetry.space_group_name_H-M   'P 1'
#
loop_
_entity.id
_entity.type
_entity.pdbx_description
1 polymer ?
#
loop_
_entity_poly.entity_id
_entity_poly.type
_entity_poly.pdbx_seq_one_letter_code
_entity_poly.pdbx_strand_id
1 'polypeptide(L)'
;MSEIKTQLLSLRSAIKAMGADAFYCTLSDAHLSEYIQKADQFLSFLSGFTGSNAELLVTADKAFLWTDSRYWEQAERQLLNSGIALMRDGEKDVPSGAEWLSEVNAKKSTVLALPLETLPLERYKKIRESVSKVIDFPDEAITKEWPDRPKREISSLYIHRASSVSAADKLKRLQKYIESIDTQASPSALLLTKLDDIAWLTNLRGSDIAFNLVFLSWAWVLPDSATLFLHDEILDDQVVQHLKEAGWTIAPYASLEKTIESFTSQGGKVLARESDLNAKLYSQINDAWVAVKHPVALWKSVKTQEEIAGLKEVMKADGEALQAFIDELKARLANGEKLTENDAVDILHQKRSAIDGFIGESFGTIAAVDANAALPHYEPEEGKGALIAPPCILLVDSGAHYDRGTTDTTRVWFLGDPKDYSQEKLRRLKRDYTAVFLAMKTLSEATFKPGTNGVQLDRIARAPIQAIGADFGHGTGHGIGLTLNVHETPPSISPREREGTLTPFEPGMVTSDEPGIYRPGEWGIRIENMLVCVEKEDGMLGFETLTQCEIDRTLLMEDILVGL
;
A
#
# COMPACT_ATOMS: atom_id res chain seq x y z
N MET A 1 19.39 -21.18 -21.14
CA MET A 1 19.48 -20.62 -19.78
C MET A 1 18.20 -19.82 -19.60
N SER A 2 17.54 -19.83 -18.45
CA SER A 2 16.39 -18.94 -18.28
C SER A 2 16.84 -17.49 -18.32
N GLU A 3 15.98 -16.58 -18.73
CA GLU A 3 16.25 -15.15 -18.79
C GLU A 3 16.78 -14.62 -17.45
N ILE A 4 16.11 -14.97 -16.35
CA ILE A 4 16.53 -14.64 -14.98
C ILE A 4 17.98 -15.03 -14.67
N LYS A 5 18.40 -16.23 -15.06
CA LYS A 5 19.81 -16.66 -14.84
C LYS A 5 20.81 -15.80 -15.61
N THR A 6 20.44 -15.32 -16.78
CA THR A 6 21.27 -14.43 -17.59
C THR A 6 21.40 -13.06 -16.92
N GLN A 7 20.28 -12.49 -16.44
CA GLN A 7 20.24 -11.22 -15.71
C GLN A 7 21.08 -11.29 -14.43
N LEU A 8 20.95 -12.35 -13.63
CA LEU A 8 21.78 -12.54 -12.43
C LEU A 8 23.27 -12.67 -12.74
N LEU A 9 23.65 -13.29 -13.87
CA LEU A 9 25.06 -13.38 -14.28
C LEU A 9 25.61 -12.02 -14.73
N SER A 10 24.81 -11.21 -15.44
CA SER A 10 25.17 -9.83 -15.80
C SER A 10 25.40 -8.99 -14.54
N LEU A 11 24.44 -8.99 -13.62
CA LEU A 11 24.53 -8.26 -12.34
C LEU A 11 25.78 -8.68 -11.55
N ARG A 12 26.09 -9.98 -11.44
CA ARG A 12 27.31 -10.47 -10.76
C ARG A 12 28.57 -9.91 -11.39
N SER A 13 28.59 -9.77 -12.71
CA SER A 13 29.74 -9.21 -13.43
C SER A 13 29.86 -7.70 -13.15
N ALA A 14 28.74 -6.98 -13.13
CA ALA A 14 28.69 -5.55 -12.83
C ALA A 14 29.17 -5.24 -11.41
N ILE A 15 28.62 -5.92 -10.39
CA ILE A 15 29.01 -5.69 -8.99
C ILE A 15 30.48 -6.03 -8.74
N LYS A 16 30.97 -7.11 -9.36
CA LYS A 16 32.42 -7.48 -9.30
C LYS A 16 33.30 -6.39 -9.89
N ALA A 17 32.90 -5.80 -11.02
CA ALA A 17 33.62 -4.70 -11.66
C ALA A 17 33.66 -3.45 -10.77
N MET A 18 32.64 -3.22 -9.93
CA MET A 18 32.58 -2.16 -8.94
C MET A 18 33.37 -2.50 -7.64
N GLY A 19 33.90 -3.71 -7.51
CA GLY A 19 34.60 -4.15 -6.31
C GLY A 19 33.69 -4.58 -5.17
N ALA A 20 32.43 -4.93 -5.46
CA ALA A 20 31.50 -5.48 -4.50
C ALA A 20 31.48 -7.02 -4.51
N ASP A 21 31.21 -7.62 -3.36
CA ASP A 21 31.07 -9.07 -3.16
C ASP A 21 29.60 -9.53 -3.34
N ALA A 22 28.63 -8.63 -3.11
CA ALA A 22 27.21 -8.90 -3.21
C ALA A 22 26.42 -7.63 -3.56
N PHE A 23 25.18 -7.84 -3.97
CA PHE A 23 24.17 -6.81 -4.26
C PHE A 23 22.92 -7.08 -3.43
N TYR A 24 22.28 -6.02 -2.93
CA TYR A 24 21.01 -6.12 -2.25
C TYR A 24 20.11 -4.96 -2.67
N CYS A 25 18.83 -5.24 -2.90
CA CYS A 25 17.82 -4.21 -3.17
C CYS A 25 16.46 -4.59 -2.57
N THR A 26 15.60 -3.59 -2.44
CA THR A 26 14.19 -3.73 -2.08
C THR A 26 13.32 -3.38 -3.28
N LEU A 27 12.06 -3.81 -3.27
CA LEU A 27 11.07 -3.36 -4.22
C LEU A 27 10.53 -2.01 -3.73
N SER A 28 11.12 -0.92 -4.21
CA SER A 28 10.82 0.45 -3.78
C SER A 28 11.30 1.46 -4.82
N ASP A 29 10.73 2.66 -4.80
CA ASP A 29 11.16 3.83 -5.58
C ASP A 29 11.88 4.88 -4.70
N ALA A 30 12.22 6.03 -5.28
CA ALA A 30 12.90 7.11 -4.56
C ALA A 30 12.04 7.74 -3.45
N HIS A 31 10.72 7.61 -3.53
CA HIS A 31 9.73 8.14 -2.59
C HIS A 31 9.25 7.11 -1.57
N LEU A 32 9.76 5.86 -1.66
CA LEU A 32 9.35 4.73 -0.84
C LEU A 32 7.84 4.45 -0.96
N SER A 33 7.33 4.53 -2.19
CA SER A 33 5.94 4.23 -2.52
C SER A 33 5.64 2.73 -2.38
N GLU A 34 4.40 2.38 -2.05
CA GLU A 34 3.95 0.99 -2.00
C GLU A 34 3.81 0.39 -3.40
N TYR A 35 3.10 1.10 -4.29
CA TYR A 35 3.09 0.81 -5.71
C TYR A 35 4.15 1.67 -6.39
N ILE A 36 4.90 1.07 -7.31
CA ILE A 36 6.00 1.73 -8.00
C ILE A 36 5.83 1.63 -9.51
N GLN A 37 6.40 2.58 -10.23
CA GLN A 37 6.38 2.54 -11.69
C GLN A 37 7.12 1.33 -12.24
N LYS A 38 6.73 0.86 -13.43
CA LYS A 38 7.42 -0.23 -14.12
C LYS A 38 8.93 0.02 -14.27
N ALA A 39 9.33 1.28 -14.45
CA ALA A 39 10.73 1.69 -14.53
C ALA A 39 11.52 1.45 -13.23
N ASP A 40 10.87 1.36 -12.08
CA ASP A 40 11.49 1.19 -10.78
C ASP A 40 11.45 -0.28 -10.29
N GLN A 41 10.85 -1.19 -11.05
CA GLN A 41 10.72 -2.61 -10.72
C GLN A 41 11.99 -3.43 -11.03
N PHE A 42 13.17 -2.93 -10.67
CA PHE A 42 14.44 -3.61 -10.96
C PHE A 42 14.54 -4.97 -10.26
N LEU A 43 14.02 -5.11 -9.05
CA LEU A 43 13.94 -6.40 -8.35
C LEU A 43 13.11 -7.41 -9.16
N SER A 44 11.96 -7.00 -9.66
CA SER A 44 11.09 -7.86 -10.48
C SER A 44 11.76 -8.27 -11.78
N PHE A 45 12.47 -7.34 -12.42
CA PHE A 45 13.30 -7.65 -13.61
C PHE A 45 14.34 -8.74 -13.30
N LEU A 46 15.05 -8.64 -12.16
CA LEU A 46 16.10 -9.59 -11.78
C LEU A 46 15.58 -10.95 -11.32
N SER A 47 14.35 -11.01 -10.78
CA SER A 47 13.83 -12.22 -10.12
C SER A 47 12.66 -12.89 -10.86
N GLY A 48 11.90 -12.13 -11.64
CA GLY A 48 10.61 -12.54 -12.17
C GLY A 48 9.49 -12.53 -11.13
N PHE A 49 9.74 -12.05 -9.92
CA PHE A 49 8.73 -11.93 -8.86
C PHE A 49 7.91 -10.64 -9.07
N THR A 50 6.59 -10.75 -9.02
CA THR A 50 5.66 -9.64 -9.29
C THR A 50 4.82 -9.18 -8.10
N GLY A 51 5.08 -9.71 -6.89
CA GLY A 51 4.42 -9.21 -5.68
C GLY A 51 4.91 -7.80 -5.29
N SER A 52 4.16 -7.09 -4.46
CA SER A 52 4.45 -5.67 -4.12
C SER A 52 5.48 -5.49 -2.99
N ASN A 53 5.90 -6.55 -2.32
CA ASN A 53 6.87 -6.46 -1.21
C ASN A 53 7.92 -7.56 -1.29
N ALA A 54 9.17 -7.20 -1.54
CA ALA A 54 10.29 -8.14 -1.55
C ALA A 54 11.65 -7.47 -1.32
N GLU A 55 12.59 -8.29 -0.89
CA GLU A 55 14.02 -7.99 -0.80
C GLU A 55 14.80 -9.04 -1.60
N LEU A 56 15.79 -8.61 -2.35
CA LEU A 56 16.65 -9.51 -3.14
C LEU A 56 18.10 -9.34 -2.73
N LEU A 57 18.77 -10.45 -2.41
CA LEU A 57 20.21 -10.50 -2.17
C LEU A 57 20.86 -11.41 -3.21
N VAL A 58 21.87 -10.91 -3.91
CA VAL A 58 22.63 -11.66 -4.91
C VAL A 58 24.11 -11.66 -4.52
N THR A 59 24.67 -12.85 -4.32
CA THR A 59 26.12 -13.05 -4.10
C THR A 59 26.78 -13.63 -5.35
N ALA A 60 28.06 -13.88 -5.29
CA ALA A 60 28.81 -14.48 -6.41
C ALA A 60 28.21 -15.82 -6.88
N ASP A 61 27.64 -16.61 -5.98
CA ASP A 61 27.18 -17.99 -6.23
C ASP A 61 25.71 -18.25 -5.85
N LYS A 62 25.08 -17.39 -5.04
CA LYS A 62 23.72 -17.57 -4.52
C LYS A 62 22.83 -16.35 -4.83
N ALA A 63 21.52 -16.56 -4.75
CA ALA A 63 20.52 -15.49 -4.76
C ALA A 63 19.37 -15.90 -3.84
N PHE A 64 18.84 -14.92 -3.09
CA PHE A 64 17.78 -15.09 -2.10
C PHE A 64 16.75 -13.99 -2.26
N LEU A 65 15.48 -14.35 -2.16
CA LEU A 65 14.37 -13.40 -2.18
C LEU A 65 13.54 -13.57 -0.91
N TRP A 66 13.42 -12.51 -0.10
CA TRP A 66 12.50 -12.45 1.04
C TRP A 66 11.19 -11.80 0.60
N THR A 67 10.08 -12.38 1.03
CA THR A 67 8.74 -11.79 0.91
C THR A 67 7.86 -12.29 2.06
N ASP A 68 6.80 -11.54 2.37
CA ASP A 68 5.89 -11.85 3.46
C ASP A 68 4.81 -12.90 3.09
N SER A 69 4.02 -13.30 4.08
CA SER A 69 3.06 -14.40 3.97
C SER A 69 1.97 -14.22 2.90
N ARG A 70 1.72 -13.00 2.44
CA ARG A 70 0.74 -12.72 1.37
C ARG A 70 1.19 -13.28 0.02
N TYR A 71 2.52 -13.41 -0.17
CA TYR A 71 3.15 -13.73 -1.45
C TYR A 71 3.93 -15.05 -1.46
N TRP A 72 4.00 -15.81 -0.36
CA TRP A 72 4.83 -17.03 -0.31
C TRP A 72 4.50 -18.02 -1.42
N GLU A 73 3.22 -18.32 -1.64
CA GLU A 73 2.79 -19.29 -2.67
C GLU A 73 3.07 -18.75 -4.08
N GLN A 74 2.82 -17.47 -4.32
CA GLN A 74 3.15 -16.81 -5.58
C GLN A 74 4.65 -16.87 -5.87
N ALA A 75 5.48 -16.54 -4.86
CA ALA A 75 6.93 -16.58 -4.98
C ALA A 75 7.45 -18.00 -5.25
N GLU A 76 6.89 -19.04 -4.61
CA GLU A 76 7.26 -20.43 -4.90
C GLU A 76 7.05 -20.78 -6.37
N ARG A 77 5.92 -20.35 -6.95
CA ARG A 77 5.61 -20.59 -8.36
C ARG A 77 6.52 -19.79 -9.30
N GLN A 78 6.71 -18.50 -9.03
CA GLN A 78 7.46 -17.59 -9.91
C GLN A 78 8.97 -17.83 -9.85
N LEU A 79 9.53 -18.19 -8.70
CA LEU A 79 10.95 -18.46 -8.54
C LEU A 79 11.36 -19.87 -8.99
N LEU A 80 10.41 -20.69 -9.43
CA LEU A 80 10.71 -22.05 -9.86
C LEU A 80 11.74 -22.06 -11.00
N ASN A 81 12.85 -22.79 -10.82
CA ASN A 81 13.98 -22.89 -11.77
C ASN A 81 14.76 -21.56 -12.03
N SER A 82 14.48 -20.47 -11.31
CA SER A 82 15.24 -19.21 -11.43
C SER A 82 16.67 -19.30 -10.88
N GLY A 83 16.89 -20.16 -9.88
CA GLY A 83 18.12 -20.21 -9.09
C GLY A 83 18.13 -19.26 -7.92
N ILE A 84 16.98 -18.65 -7.58
CA ILE A 84 16.75 -17.81 -6.42
C ILE A 84 16.04 -18.64 -5.35
N ALA A 85 16.54 -18.64 -4.13
CA ALA A 85 15.91 -19.32 -3.00
C ALA A 85 14.90 -18.39 -2.33
N LEU A 86 13.67 -18.89 -2.12
CA LEU A 86 12.66 -18.17 -1.34
C LEU A 86 13.02 -18.20 0.15
N MET A 87 12.98 -17.04 0.77
CA MET A 87 13.12 -16.83 2.20
C MET A 87 11.77 -16.26 2.72
N ARG A 88 11.02 -17.06 3.47
CA ARG A 88 9.69 -16.68 3.99
C ARG A 88 9.84 -15.71 5.15
N ASP A 89 9.74 -14.41 4.88
CA ASP A 89 9.92 -13.38 5.91
C ASP A 89 8.88 -13.52 7.04
N GLY A 90 9.37 -13.47 8.27
CA GLY A 90 8.55 -13.66 9.47
C GLY A 90 8.26 -15.12 9.87
N GLU A 91 8.73 -16.11 9.09
CA GLU A 91 8.67 -17.51 9.49
C GLU A 91 9.80 -17.83 10.51
N LYS A 92 9.47 -18.70 11.46
CA LYS A 92 10.45 -19.09 12.49
C LYS A 92 11.69 -19.73 11.84
N ASP A 93 12.86 -19.38 12.35
CA ASP A 93 14.17 -19.88 11.90
C ASP A 93 14.60 -19.40 10.49
N VAL A 94 13.89 -18.46 9.88
CA VAL A 94 14.31 -17.78 8.64
C VAL A 94 15.00 -16.47 8.98
N PRO A 95 16.31 -16.33 8.74
CA PRO A 95 17.03 -15.08 9.03
C PRO A 95 16.58 -13.98 8.06
N SER A 96 16.52 -12.74 8.53
CA SER A 96 16.41 -11.56 7.67
C SER A 96 17.65 -11.39 6.78
N GLY A 97 17.52 -10.60 5.71
CA GLY A 97 18.66 -10.29 4.84
C GLY A 97 19.87 -9.68 5.60
N ALA A 98 19.59 -8.82 6.59
CA ALA A 98 20.63 -8.24 7.44
C ALA A 98 21.33 -9.28 8.34
N GLU A 99 20.58 -10.18 8.97
CA GLU A 99 21.14 -11.26 9.78
C GLU A 99 21.99 -12.21 8.93
N TRP A 100 21.49 -12.59 7.76
CA TRP A 100 22.22 -13.42 6.81
C TRP A 100 23.55 -12.76 6.39
N LEU A 101 23.52 -11.46 6.06
CA LEU A 101 24.72 -10.68 5.70
C LEU A 101 25.70 -10.59 6.89
N SER A 102 25.21 -10.40 8.11
CA SER A 102 26.04 -10.36 9.31
C SER A 102 26.82 -11.67 9.52
N GLU A 103 26.16 -12.83 9.34
CA GLU A 103 26.79 -14.14 9.44
C GLU A 103 27.90 -14.36 8.38
N VAL A 104 27.66 -13.88 7.15
CA VAL A 104 28.63 -13.97 6.06
C VAL A 104 29.80 -13.03 6.32
N ASN A 105 29.54 -11.79 6.72
CA ASN A 105 30.56 -10.79 7.01
C ASN A 105 31.48 -11.20 8.20
N ALA A 106 30.93 -11.90 9.19
CA ALA A 106 31.72 -12.45 10.29
C ALA A 106 32.76 -13.48 9.83
N LYS A 107 32.53 -14.16 8.72
CA LYS A 107 33.44 -15.12 8.12
C LYS A 107 34.42 -14.49 7.13
N LYS A 108 33.98 -13.50 6.39
CA LYS A 108 34.74 -12.79 5.37
C LYS A 108 34.20 -11.37 5.24
N SER A 109 35.09 -10.38 5.37
CA SER A 109 34.76 -8.98 5.12
C SER A 109 34.00 -8.81 3.79
N THR A 110 32.80 -8.24 3.85
CA THR A 110 31.86 -8.15 2.73
C THR A 110 31.68 -6.69 2.30
N VAL A 111 31.84 -6.42 1.02
CA VAL A 111 31.51 -5.16 0.37
C VAL A 111 30.20 -5.34 -0.37
N LEU A 112 29.18 -4.52 -0.05
CA LEU A 112 27.83 -4.65 -0.57
C LEU A 112 27.48 -3.47 -1.49
N ALA A 113 26.99 -3.76 -2.69
CA ALA A 113 26.41 -2.77 -3.59
C ALA A 113 24.92 -2.59 -3.29
N LEU A 114 24.45 -1.35 -3.14
CA LEU A 114 23.07 -0.97 -2.80
C LEU A 114 22.58 0.15 -3.70
N PRO A 115 21.36 0.09 -4.24
CA PRO A 115 20.71 1.24 -4.88
C PRO A 115 20.21 2.21 -3.79
N LEU A 116 21.07 3.15 -3.36
CA LEU A 116 20.78 4.01 -2.20
C LEU A 116 19.53 4.88 -2.39
N GLU A 117 19.20 5.24 -3.62
CA GLU A 117 18.05 6.08 -3.95
C GLU A 117 16.70 5.39 -3.68
N THR A 118 16.66 4.08 -3.82
CA THR A 118 15.42 3.28 -3.61
C THR A 118 15.46 2.44 -2.34
N LEU A 119 16.47 2.64 -1.47
CA LEU A 119 16.61 1.87 -0.24
C LEU A 119 16.09 2.66 0.97
N PRO A 120 15.05 2.17 1.70
CA PRO A 120 14.57 2.81 2.93
C PRO A 120 15.69 2.98 3.97
N LEU A 121 15.75 4.13 4.64
CA LEU A 121 16.79 4.46 5.62
C LEU A 121 16.88 3.44 6.76
N GLU A 122 15.73 2.99 7.28
CA GLU A 122 15.72 1.97 8.34
C GLU A 122 16.41 0.68 7.87
N ARG A 123 16.13 0.26 6.63
CA ARG A 123 16.77 -0.93 6.04
C ARG A 123 18.27 -0.71 5.80
N TYR A 124 18.62 0.46 5.28
CA TYR A 124 20.02 0.85 5.09
C TYR A 124 20.82 0.79 6.39
N LYS A 125 20.32 1.34 7.50
CA LYS A 125 21.01 1.32 8.80
C LYS A 125 21.29 -0.12 9.25
N LYS A 126 20.27 -0.99 9.23
CA LYS A 126 20.43 -2.41 9.61
C LYS A 126 21.47 -3.13 8.75
N ILE A 127 21.43 -2.93 7.44
CA ILE A 127 22.37 -3.57 6.51
C ILE A 127 23.76 -2.99 6.66
N ARG A 128 23.88 -1.67 6.84
CA ARG A 128 25.18 -1.00 7.01
C ARG A 128 25.95 -1.53 8.22
N GLU A 129 25.26 -1.88 9.29
CA GLU A 129 25.86 -2.51 10.48
C GLU A 129 26.27 -3.96 10.23
N SER A 130 25.67 -4.63 9.26
CA SER A 130 25.88 -6.04 8.95
C SER A 130 27.02 -6.31 7.96
N VAL A 131 27.63 -5.28 7.36
CA VAL A 131 28.67 -5.41 6.32
C VAL A 131 29.87 -4.50 6.59
N SER A 132 31.00 -4.81 5.99
CA SER A 132 32.25 -4.03 6.18
C SER A 132 32.19 -2.69 5.43
N LYS A 133 31.60 -2.68 4.23
CA LYS A 133 31.52 -1.50 3.36
C LYS A 133 30.27 -1.55 2.48
N VAL A 134 29.70 -0.38 2.23
CA VAL A 134 28.63 -0.16 1.25
C VAL A 134 29.18 0.64 0.08
N ILE A 135 28.76 0.31 -1.13
CA ILE A 135 28.98 1.04 -2.38
C ILE A 135 27.62 1.36 -2.99
N ASP A 136 27.43 2.58 -3.46
CA ASP A 136 26.22 2.94 -4.19
C ASP A 136 26.14 2.22 -5.54
N PHE A 137 24.96 1.70 -5.87
CA PHE A 137 24.61 1.15 -7.19
C PHE A 137 23.59 2.11 -7.83
N PRO A 138 24.05 3.15 -8.51
CA PRO A 138 23.22 4.27 -8.93
C PRO A 138 22.28 3.91 -10.09
N ASP A 139 21.33 4.80 -10.38
CA ASP A 139 20.31 4.61 -11.43
C ASP A 139 20.92 4.36 -12.83
N GLU A 140 22.07 4.95 -13.14
CA GLU A 140 22.81 4.69 -14.39
C GLU A 140 23.32 3.24 -14.45
N ALA A 141 23.70 2.65 -13.32
CA ALA A 141 24.09 1.24 -13.26
C ALA A 141 22.89 0.33 -13.45
N ILE A 142 21.73 0.66 -12.84
CA ILE A 142 20.47 -0.05 -13.07
C ILE A 142 20.09 -0.01 -14.55
N THR A 143 20.13 1.17 -15.18
CA THR A 143 19.80 1.35 -16.59
C THR A 143 20.73 0.56 -17.51
N LYS A 144 22.01 0.45 -17.16
CA LYS A 144 22.97 -0.37 -17.91
C LYS A 144 22.68 -1.87 -17.81
N GLU A 145 22.27 -2.35 -16.65
CA GLU A 145 21.93 -3.77 -16.42
C GLU A 145 20.53 -4.13 -16.94
N TRP A 146 19.68 -3.14 -17.20
CA TRP A 146 18.33 -3.30 -17.73
C TRP A 146 18.13 -2.48 -19.02
N PRO A 147 18.63 -2.97 -20.17
CA PRO A 147 18.63 -2.21 -21.42
C PRO A 147 17.23 -1.81 -21.93
N ASP A 148 16.24 -2.68 -21.71
CA ASP A 148 14.84 -2.46 -22.09
C ASP A 148 14.01 -1.86 -20.95
N ARG A 149 14.63 -1.17 -20.01
CA ARG A 149 13.95 -0.53 -18.89
C ARG A 149 12.87 0.43 -19.40
N PRO A 150 11.62 0.27 -18.94
CA PRO A 150 10.56 1.21 -19.30
C PRO A 150 10.93 2.65 -18.94
N LYS A 151 10.39 3.60 -19.67
CA LYS A 151 10.52 5.02 -19.30
C LYS A 151 9.59 5.30 -18.12
N ARG A 152 9.99 6.22 -17.23
CA ARG A 152 9.09 6.76 -16.22
C ARG A 152 7.97 7.54 -16.89
N GLU A 153 6.75 7.29 -16.45
CA GLU A 153 5.57 8.01 -16.90
C GLU A 153 5.36 9.22 -16.00
N ILE A 154 5.17 10.39 -16.61
CA ILE A 154 4.90 11.63 -15.91
C ILE A 154 3.56 12.15 -16.42
N SER A 155 2.57 12.24 -15.52
CA SER A 155 1.21 12.61 -15.85
C SER A 155 0.94 14.09 -15.70
N SER A 156 -0.07 14.60 -16.40
CA SER A 156 -0.58 15.94 -16.15
C SER A 156 -1.22 16.02 -14.76
N LEU A 157 -1.04 17.17 -14.10
CA LEU A 157 -1.63 17.45 -12.80
C LEU A 157 -3.03 18.05 -12.94
N TYR A 158 -3.88 17.80 -11.95
CA TYR A 158 -5.16 18.48 -11.82
C TYR A 158 -5.46 18.88 -10.37
N ILE A 159 -6.30 19.92 -10.21
CA ILE A 159 -6.67 20.45 -8.90
C ILE A 159 -7.81 19.59 -8.33
N HIS A 160 -7.57 18.99 -7.18
CA HIS A 160 -8.59 18.27 -6.43
C HIS A 160 -9.52 19.27 -5.70
N ARG A 161 -10.79 19.31 -6.11
CA ARG A 161 -11.75 20.32 -5.64
C ARG A 161 -12.62 19.86 -4.47
N ALA A 162 -12.62 18.57 -4.15
CA ALA A 162 -13.43 18.02 -3.05
C ALA A 162 -12.78 18.17 -1.66
N SER A 163 -11.55 18.69 -1.57
CA SER A 163 -10.97 19.02 -0.27
C SER A 163 -11.65 20.26 0.33
N SER A 164 -12.14 20.13 1.55
CA SER A 164 -12.79 21.22 2.28
C SER A 164 -11.79 22.24 2.87
N VAL A 165 -10.49 21.91 2.89
CA VAL A 165 -9.41 22.79 3.38
C VAL A 165 -8.54 23.23 2.22
N SER A 166 -8.29 24.54 2.10
CA SER A 166 -7.46 25.08 1.03
C SER A 166 -5.98 24.66 1.16
N ALA A 167 -5.27 24.54 0.03
CA ALA A 167 -3.83 24.27 0.03
C ALA A 167 -3.04 25.36 0.78
N ALA A 168 -3.49 26.62 0.71
CA ALA A 168 -2.87 27.74 1.44
C ALA A 168 -2.99 27.57 2.96
N ASP A 169 -4.16 27.13 3.46
CA ASP A 169 -4.36 26.94 4.90
C ASP A 169 -3.58 25.72 5.42
N LYS A 170 -3.50 24.65 4.64
CA LYS A 170 -2.67 23.47 4.94
C LYS A 170 -1.19 23.86 5.03
N LEU A 171 -0.68 24.64 4.06
CA LEU A 171 0.71 25.11 4.07
C LEU A 171 0.98 26.01 5.28
N LYS A 172 0.12 26.99 5.58
CA LYS A 172 0.27 27.87 6.76
C LYS A 172 0.27 27.07 8.06
N ARG A 173 -0.57 26.03 8.16
CA ARG A 173 -0.58 25.12 9.32
C ARG A 173 0.76 24.42 9.48
N LEU A 174 1.35 23.95 8.36
CA LEU A 174 2.64 23.27 8.37
C LEU A 174 3.79 24.24 8.72
N GLN A 175 3.79 25.44 8.18
CA GLN A 175 4.77 26.48 8.50
C GLN A 175 4.77 26.82 10.00
N LYS A 176 3.60 26.99 10.60
CA LYS A 176 3.46 27.19 12.07
C LYS A 176 4.00 26.00 12.86
N TYR A 177 3.81 24.78 12.38
CA TYR A 177 4.40 23.61 13.03
C TYR A 177 5.94 23.67 12.99
N ILE A 178 6.53 24.04 11.85
CA ILE A 178 7.99 24.18 11.72
C ILE A 178 8.51 25.27 12.66
N GLU A 179 7.84 26.42 12.75
CA GLU A 179 8.16 27.50 13.70
C GLU A 179 8.15 27.03 15.17
N SER A 180 7.28 26.07 15.50
CA SER A 180 7.17 25.54 16.87
C SER A 180 8.28 24.56 17.25
N ILE A 181 9.03 24.05 16.26
CA ILE A 181 10.19 23.19 16.51
C ILE A 181 11.38 24.09 16.82
N ASP A 182 11.66 24.28 18.09
CA ASP A 182 12.80 25.07 18.55
C ASP A 182 14.12 24.34 18.26
N THR A 183 14.74 24.67 17.14
CA THR A 183 16.07 24.19 16.77
C THR A 183 17.20 25.12 17.19
N GLN A 184 16.93 26.04 18.11
CA GLN A 184 17.81 27.01 18.78
C GLN A 184 19.14 27.31 18.05
N ALA A 185 19.14 28.05 16.99
CA ALA A 185 20.26 28.75 16.38
C ALA A 185 20.50 28.49 14.87
N SER A 186 19.73 27.66 14.20
CA SER A 186 19.94 27.39 12.76
C SER A 186 18.61 27.43 12.02
N PRO A 187 18.54 27.99 10.81
CA PRO A 187 17.36 27.88 9.97
C PRO A 187 17.02 26.42 9.74
N SER A 188 15.74 26.08 9.81
CA SER A 188 15.25 24.70 9.64
C SER A 188 14.26 24.61 8.49
N ALA A 189 14.42 23.60 7.64
CA ALA A 189 13.51 23.29 6.56
C ALA A 189 12.95 21.87 6.73
N LEU A 190 11.66 21.67 6.50
CA LEU A 190 11.05 20.37 6.46
C LEU A 190 11.11 19.83 5.02
N LEU A 191 11.70 18.65 4.85
CA LEU A 191 11.66 17.87 3.62
C LEU A 191 10.52 16.86 3.69
N LEU A 192 9.58 16.94 2.77
CA LEU A 192 8.54 15.94 2.55
C LEU A 192 8.88 15.14 1.28
N THR A 193 8.82 13.84 1.40
CA THR A 193 9.16 12.89 0.34
C THR A 193 7.99 11.98 -0.04
N LYS A 194 7.01 11.81 0.84
CA LYS A 194 5.82 11.00 0.58
C LYS A 194 4.89 11.70 -0.40
N LEU A 195 4.62 11.05 -1.53
CA LEU A 195 3.83 11.62 -2.63
C LEU A 195 2.40 11.95 -2.23
N ASP A 196 1.78 11.12 -1.42
CA ASP A 196 0.41 11.31 -0.92
C ASP A 196 0.30 12.47 0.10
N ASP A 197 1.32 12.68 0.94
CA ASP A 197 1.39 13.84 1.82
C ASP A 197 1.51 15.16 1.02
N ILE A 198 2.34 15.15 -0.03
CA ILE A 198 2.52 16.31 -0.92
C ILE A 198 1.23 16.57 -1.72
N ALA A 199 0.63 15.53 -2.29
CA ALA A 199 -0.62 15.65 -3.04
C ALA A 199 -1.78 16.17 -2.16
N TRP A 200 -1.88 15.70 -0.90
CA TRP A 200 -2.85 16.23 0.05
C TRP A 200 -2.57 17.70 0.41
N LEU A 201 -1.31 18.04 0.66
CA LEU A 201 -0.91 19.38 1.09
C LEU A 201 -1.15 20.44 0.01
N THR A 202 -0.92 20.08 -1.25
CA THR A 202 -1.08 20.96 -2.41
C THR A 202 -2.49 20.95 -3.02
N ASN A 203 -3.37 20.04 -2.61
CA ASN A 203 -4.63 19.76 -3.27
C ASN A 203 -4.47 19.44 -4.76
N LEU A 204 -3.36 18.84 -5.16
CA LEU A 204 -3.11 18.36 -6.51
C LEU A 204 -3.22 16.84 -6.59
N ARG A 205 -3.55 16.35 -7.75
CA ARG A 205 -3.53 14.92 -8.10
C ARG A 205 -2.83 14.72 -9.44
N GLY A 206 -2.22 13.56 -9.59
CA GLY A 206 -1.64 13.05 -10.83
C GLY A 206 -1.89 11.55 -10.92
N SER A 207 -1.27 10.88 -11.87
CA SER A 207 -1.38 9.43 -12.07
C SER A 207 -0.02 8.80 -12.42
N ASP A 208 1.07 9.32 -11.84
CA ASP A 208 2.42 8.81 -12.10
C ASP A 208 2.60 7.40 -11.53
N ILE A 209 1.91 7.07 -10.46
CA ILE A 209 1.93 5.74 -9.84
C ILE A 209 0.60 5.05 -10.12
N ALA A 210 0.64 3.82 -10.62
CA ALA A 210 -0.56 3.03 -10.86
C ALA A 210 -1.41 2.93 -9.57
N PHE A 211 -2.72 3.05 -9.71
CA PHE A 211 -3.68 3.00 -8.61
C PHE A 211 -3.56 4.10 -7.55
N ASN A 212 -2.64 5.02 -7.69
CA ASN A 212 -2.46 6.12 -6.75
C ASN A 212 -2.56 7.46 -7.47
N LEU A 213 -3.40 8.36 -6.93
CA LEU A 213 -3.60 9.67 -7.53
C LEU A 213 -2.54 10.67 -7.06
N VAL A 214 -1.28 10.29 -7.26
CA VAL A 214 -0.10 11.04 -6.84
C VAL A 214 0.81 11.35 -8.04
N PHE A 215 1.79 12.20 -7.81
CA PHE A 215 2.75 12.64 -8.82
C PHE A 215 4.15 12.74 -8.23
N LEU A 216 5.17 12.45 -9.01
CA LEU A 216 6.57 12.50 -8.59
C LEU A 216 6.94 13.94 -8.21
N SER A 217 7.26 14.15 -6.94
CA SER A 217 7.52 15.48 -6.40
C SER A 217 8.27 15.41 -5.07
N TRP A 218 8.97 16.51 -4.76
CA TRP A 218 9.52 16.75 -3.43
C TRP A 218 8.98 18.08 -2.91
N ALA A 219 8.79 18.20 -1.60
CA ALA A 219 8.41 19.47 -1.02
C ALA A 219 9.42 19.90 0.06
N TRP A 220 9.83 21.17 -0.03
CA TRP A 220 10.77 21.82 0.87
C TRP A 220 10.10 23.02 1.51
N VAL A 221 9.85 22.95 2.81
CA VAL A 221 9.06 23.96 3.51
C VAL A 221 9.88 24.61 4.63
N LEU A 222 10.00 25.93 4.55
CA LEU A 222 10.54 26.79 5.61
C LEU A 222 9.39 27.50 6.33
N PRO A 223 9.64 28.14 7.47
CA PRO A 223 8.63 28.92 8.19
C PRO A 223 7.93 30.00 7.34
N ASP A 224 8.64 30.59 6.39
CA ASP A 224 8.21 31.75 5.58
C ASP A 224 8.10 31.49 4.09
N SER A 225 8.50 30.30 3.62
CA SER A 225 8.51 29.97 2.20
C SER A 225 8.33 28.48 1.97
N ALA A 226 7.92 28.11 0.75
CA ALA A 226 7.77 26.71 0.38
C ALA A 226 8.12 26.51 -1.10
N THR A 227 8.83 25.43 -1.40
CA THR A 227 9.20 25.04 -2.77
C THR A 227 8.70 23.65 -3.06
N LEU A 228 7.99 23.49 -4.16
CA LEU A 228 7.57 22.22 -4.72
C LEU A 228 8.44 21.90 -5.94
N PHE A 229 9.12 20.76 -5.91
CA PHE A 229 9.98 20.30 -7.00
C PHE A 229 9.16 19.36 -7.89
N LEU A 230 9.02 19.73 -9.17
CA LEU A 230 8.18 19.06 -10.15
C LEU A 230 8.94 18.86 -11.47
N HIS A 231 8.44 17.95 -12.28
CA HIS A 231 8.83 17.82 -13.68
C HIS A 231 8.16 18.93 -14.49
N ASP A 232 8.94 19.69 -15.28
CA ASP A 232 8.47 20.90 -15.99
C ASP A 232 7.41 20.59 -17.06
N GLU A 233 7.39 19.36 -17.57
CA GLU A 233 6.58 18.90 -18.71
C GLU A 233 5.07 18.80 -18.38
N ILE A 234 4.69 18.89 -17.09
CA ILE A 234 3.33 18.59 -16.59
C ILE A 234 2.57 19.80 -16.07
N LEU A 235 3.15 20.98 -16.20
CA LEU A 235 2.60 22.21 -15.61
C LEU A 235 1.73 22.94 -16.62
N ASP A 236 0.43 23.01 -16.35
CA ASP A 236 -0.45 23.97 -17.02
C ASP A 236 -0.60 25.27 -16.22
N ASP A 237 -1.13 26.31 -16.86
CA ASP A 237 -1.27 27.64 -16.25
C ASP A 237 -2.21 27.61 -15.02
N GLN A 238 -3.20 26.71 -14.94
CA GLN A 238 -4.14 26.61 -13.81
C GLN A 238 -3.43 26.04 -12.59
N VAL A 239 -2.63 24.99 -12.77
CA VAL A 239 -1.83 24.36 -11.71
C VAL A 239 -0.79 25.35 -11.18
N VAL A 240 -0.08 26.07 -12.07
CA VAL A 240 0.89 27.09 -11.69
C VAL A 240 0.23 28.20 -10.88
N GLN A 241 -0.91 28.71 -11.34
CA GLN A 241 -1.65 29.76 -10.64
C GLN A 241 -2.15 29.26 -9.26
N HIS A 242 -2.70 28.06 -9.18
CA HIS A 242 -3.16 27.45 -7.93
C HIS A 242 -2.03 27.33 -6.91
N LEU A 243 -0.86 26.83 -7.31
CA LEU A 243 0.30 26.71 -6.44
C LEU A 243 0.80 28.08 -5.97
N LYS A 244 0.88 29.06 -6.85
CA LYS A 244 1.28 30.43 -6.52
C LYS A 244 0.32 31.07 -5.52
N GLU A 245 -0.98 30.93 -5.71
CA GLU A 245 -2.01 31.43 -4.78
C GLU A 245 -1.93 30.73 -3.42
N ALA A 246 -1.57 29.46 -3.40
CA ALA A 246 -1.35 28.68 -2.18
C ALA A 246 -0.01 29.00 -1.48
N GLY A 247 0.88 29.81 -2.08
CA GLY A 247 2.16 30.21 -1.49
C GLY A 247 3.35 29.32 -1.84
N TRP A 248 3.21 28.47 -2.87
CA TRP A 248 4.29 27.59 -3.34
C TRP A 248 5.12 28.26 -4.45
N THR A 249 6.43 28.09 -4.37
CA THR A 249 7.36 28.30 -5.49
C THR A 249 7.59 26.95 -6.17
N ILE A 250 7.70 26.94 -7.50
CA ILE A 250 7.97 25.73 -8.28
C ILE A 250 9.45 25.71 -8.68
N ALA A 251 10.08 24.54 -8.57
CA ALA A 251 11.45 24.31 -9.01
C ALA A 251 11.55 22.96 -9.76
N PRO A 252 12.55 22.76 -10.63
CA PRO A 252 12.76 21.50 -11.32
C PRO A 252 13.00 20.35 -10.35
N TYR A 253 12.38 19.19 -10.61
CA TYR A 253 12.47 17.98 -9.76
C TYR A 253 13.92 17.62 -9.40
N ALA A 254 14.83 17.65 -10.37
CA ALA A 254 16.24 17.32 -10.19
C ALA A 254 17.03 18.35 -9.35
N SER A 255 16.45 19.50 -9.00
CA SER A 255 17.17 20.54 -8.25
C SER A 255 17.15 20.38 -6.73
N LEU A 256 16.44 19.38 -6.20
CA LEU A 256 16.39 19.11 -4.76
C LEU A 256 17.77 18.91 -4.14
N GLU A 257 18.64 18.09 -4.76
CA GLU A 257 19.98 17.79 -4.23
C GLU A 257 20.82 19.07 -4.03
N LYS A 258 20.80 19.96 -5.03
CA LYS A 258 21.49 21.26 -4.94
C LYS A 258 20.90 22.16 -3.84
N THR A 259 19.58 22.08 -3.64
CA THR A 259 18.92 22.84 -2.58
C THR A 259 19.35 22.36 -1.20
N ILE A 260 19.39 21.04 -0.99
CA ILE A 260 19.89 20.43 0.24
C ILE A 260 21.35 20.84 0.50
N GLU A 261 22.22 20.67 -0.49
CA GLU A 261 23.65 21.01 -0.39
C GLU A 261 23.85 22.51 -0.05
N SER A 262 23.18 23.39 -0.77
CA SER A 262 23.26 24.83 -0.52
C SER A 262 22.78 25.20 0.88
N PHE A 263 21.68 24.62 1.34
CA PHE A 263 21.09 24.96 2.65
C PHE A 263 21.93 24.41 3.80
N THR A 264 22.39 23.17 3.71
CA THR A 264 23.18 22.52 4.78
C THR A 264 24.59 23.10 4.88
N SER A 265 25.20 23.51 3.75
CA SER A 265 26.52 24.19 3.75
C SER A 265 26.51 25.54 4.47
N GLN A 266 25.33 26.17 4.60
CA GLN A 266 25.12 27.41 5.36
C GLN A 266 24.73 27.14 6.83
N GLY A 267 24.79 25.89 7.28
CA GLY A 267 24.45 25.49 8.66
C GLY A 267 22.96 25.23 8.89
N GLY A 268 22.15 25.18 7.83
CA GLY A 268 20.73 24.83 7.91
C GLY A 268 20.50 23.40 8.37
N LYS A 269 19.38 23.15 9.08
CA LYS A 269 18.94 21.84 9.53
C LYS A 269 17.78 21.32 8.71
N VAL A 270 17.81 20.04 8.34
CA VAL A 270 16.77 19.38 7.56
C VAL A 270 15.93 18.51 8.48
N LEU A 271 14.68 18.91 8.67
CA LEU A 271 13.68 18.16 9.41
C LEU A 271 13.08 17.10 8.47
N ALA A 272 13.11 15.84 8.87
CA ALA A 272 12.45 14.79 8.11
C ALA A 272 12.11 13.60 9.01
N ARG A 273 11.04 12.86 8.70
CA ARG A 273 10.72 11.61 9.35
C ARG A 273 11.68 10.53 8.85
N GLU A 274 12.19 9.70 9.76
CA GLU A 274 13.12 8.63 9.41
C GLU A 274 12.53 7.63 8.40
N SER A 275 11.26 7.26 8.58
CA SER A 275 10.56 6.32 7.70
C SER A 275 10.36 6.82 6.26
N ASP A 276 10.49 8.12 6.04
CA ASP A 276 10.22 8.75 4.75
C ASP A 276 11.51 9.02 3.95
N LEU A 277 12.67 8.80 4.57
CA LEU A 277 13.97 9.00 3.92
C LEU A 277 14.49 7.73 3.26
N ASN A 278 14.96 7.87 2.02
CA ASN A 278 15.83 6.90 1.40
C ASN A 278 17.31 7.11 1.81
N ALA A 279 18.14 6.12 1.59
CA ALA A 279 19.53 6.14 2.02
C ALA A 279 20.37 7.23 1.30
N LYS A 280 20.04 7.58 0.04
CA LYS A 280 20.74 8.63 -0.72
C LYS A 280 20.45 10.01 -0.11
N LEU A 281 19.20 10.37 0.11
CA LEU A 281 18.82 11.62 0.78
C LEU A 281 19.45 11.73 2.17
N TYR A 282 19.39 10.66 2.96
CA TYR A 282 20.05 10.63 4.26
C TYR A 282 21.55 10.92 4.17
N SER A 283 22.26 10.32 3.19
CA SER A 283 23.69 10.55 3.02
C SER A 283 24.03 11.98 2.61
N GLN A 284 23.15 12.65 1.86
CA GLN A 284 23.27 14.05 1.44
C GLN A 284 23.02 15.03 2.59
N ILE A 285 22.00 14.73 3.41
CA ILE A 285 21.66 15.57 4.58
C ILE A 285 22.67 15.38 5.72
N ASN A 286 23.08 14.13 5.97
CA ASN A 286 24.09 13.73 6.95
C ASN A 286 23.85 14.38 8.35
N ASP A 287 24.84 15.07 8.92
CA ASP A 287 24.78 15.69 10.25
C ASP A 287 23.80 16.86 10.35
N ALA A 288 23.26 17.33 9.25
CA ALA A 288 22.22 18.35 9.23
C ALA A 288 20.80 17.78 9.49
N TRP A 289 20.64 16.44 9.46
CA TRP A 289 19.34 15.81 9.69
C TRP A 289 18.89 15.93 11.15
N VAL A 290 17.61 16.30 11.30
CA VAL A 290 16.89 16.28 12.58
C VAL A 290 15.64 15.43 12.40
N ALA A 291 15.58 14.33 13.13
CA ALA A 291 14.43 13.44 13.09
C ALA A 291 13.20 14.12 13.74
N VAL A 292 12.10 14.19 12.99
CA VAL A 292 10.84 14.75 13.46
C VAL A 292 9.67 13.83 13.11
N LYS A 293 8.61 13.91 13.92
CA LYS A 293 7.31 13.32 13.58
C LYS A 293 6.41 14.42 13.01
N HIS A 294 6.55 14.73 11.72
CA HIS A 294 5.68 15.77 11.14
C HIS A 294 4.22 15.28 11.09
N PRO A 295 3.28 16.18 11.29
CA PRO A 295 1.89 15.81 11.55
C PRO A 295 1.05 15.64 10.27
N VAL A 296 1.62 15.77 9.06
CA VAL A 296 0.85 15.79 7.80
C VAL A 296 0.03 14.51 7.62
N ALA A 297 0.64 13.35 7.82
CA ALA A 297 -0.05 12.07 7.71
C ALA A 297 -1.23 11.95 8.70
N LEU A 298 -1.06 12.43 9.94
CA LEU A 298 -2.15 12.47 10.93
C LEU A 298 -3.26 13.46 10.53
N TRP A 299 -2.90 14.64 10.04
CA TRP A 299 -3.90 15.62 9.61
C TRP A 299 -4.70 15.13 8.41
N LYS A 300 -4.05 14.45 7.47
CA LYS A 300 -4.66 13.83 6.29
C LYS A 300 -5.62 12.69 6.68
N SER A 301 -5.29 11.92 7.71
CA SER A 301 -6.10 10.78 8.15
C SER A 301 -7.45 11.19 8.74
N VAL A 302 -7.55 12.38 9.33
CA VAL A 302 -8.79 12.90 9.93
C VAL A 302 -9.56 13.69 8.87
N LYS A 303 -10.60 13.07 8.31
CA LYS A 303 -11.47 13.68 7.30
C LYS A 303 -12.47 14.62 7.95
N THR A 304 -12.77 15.73 7.30
CA THR A 304 -13.80 16.66 7.75
C THR A 304 -15.20 16.08 7.53
N GLN A 305 -16.22 16.69 8.17
CA GLN A 305 -17.61 16.24 7.99
C GLN A 305 -18.09 16.38 6.53
N GLU A 306 -17.61 17.39 5.80
CA GLU A 306 -17.92 17.59 4.39
C GLU A 306 -17.28 16.50 3.51
N GLU A 307 -16.02 16.16 3.78
CA GLU A 307 -15.30 15.09 3.11
C GLU A 307 -15.95 13.71 3.38
N ILE A 308 -16.37 13.45 4.64
CA ILE A 308 -17.11 12.24 5.01
C ILE A 308 -18.47 12.17 4.29
N ALA A 309 -19.18 13.29 4.19
CA ALA A 309 -20.45 13.32 3.45
C ALA A 309 -20.26 12.97 1.97
N GLY A 310 -19.22 13.52 1.33
CA GLY A 310 -18.86 13.15 -0.05
C GLY A 310 -18.49 11.67 -0.18
N LEU A 311 -17.72 11.15 0.75
CA LEU A 311 -17.34 9.73 0.77
C LEU A 311 -18.58 8.82 0.92
N LYS A 312 -19.56 9.18 1.75
CA LYS A 312 -20.82 8.42 1.88
C LYS A 312 -21.62 8.35 0.56
N GLU A 313 -21.65 9.44 -0.21
CA GLU A 313 -22.30 9.44 -1.53
C GLU A 313 -21.58 8.51 -2.50
N VAL A 314 -20.25 8.56 -2.52
CA VAL A 314 -19.42 7.68 -3.34
C VAL A 314 -19.60 6.21 -2.93
N MET A 315 -19.56 5.90 -1.64
CA MET A 315 -19.74 4.53 -1.14
C MET A 315 -21.10 3.94 -1.47
N LYS A 316 -22.13 4.79 -1.53
CA LYS A 316 -23.47 4.35 -1.97
C LYS A 316 -23.47 3.98 -3.46
N ALA A 317 -22.93 4.84 -4.31
CA ALA A 317 -22.88 4.60 -5.76
C ALA A 317 -22.01 3.37 -6.09
N ASP A 318 -20.86 3.22 -5.43
CA ASP A 318 -19.98 2.05 -5.58
C ASP A 318 -20.67 0.76 -5.11
N GLY A 319 -21.42 0.81 -4.01
CA GLY A 319 -22.22 -0.32 -3.52
C GLY A 319 -23.32 -0.74 -4.50
N GLU A 320 -23.98 0.22 -5.15
CA GLU A 320 -24.96 -0.03 -6.20
C GLU A 320 -24.30 -0.68 -7.44
N ALA A 321 -23.08 -0.27 -7.80
CA ALA A 321 -22.31 -0.88 -8.88
C ALA A 321 -21.91 -2.34 -8.57
N LEU A 322 -21.46 -2.61 -7.34
CA LEU A 322 -21.16 -3.97 -6.88
C LEU A 322 -22.42 -4.87 -6.91
N GLN A 323 -23.58 -4.35 -6.51
CA GLN A 323 -24.83 -5.10 -6.57
C GLN A 323 -25.23 -5.37 -8.04
N ALA A 324 -25.15 -4.36 -8.91
CA ALA A 324 -25.44 -4.53 -10.34
C ALA A 324 -24.47 -5.50 -11.02
N PHE A 325 -23.21 -5.53 -10.61
CA PHE A 325 -22.20 -6.50 -11.06
C PHE A 325 -22.62 -7.94 -10.72
N ILE A 326 -22.91 -8.23 -9.45
CA ILE A 326 -23.22 -9.61 -9.06
C ILE A 326 -24.55 -10.10 -9.63
N ASP A 327 -25.53 -9.21 -9.80
CA ASP A 327 -26.81 -9.54 -10.43
C ASP A 327 -26.62 -9.89 -11.91
N GLU A 328 -25.83 -9.12 -12.66
CA GLU A 328 -25.49 -9.43 -14.05
C GLU A 328 -24.69 -10.74 -14.16
N LEU A 329 -23.67 -10.94 -13.34
CA LEU A 329 -22.86 -12.17 -13.33
C LEU A 329 -23.74 -13.40 -13.12
N LYS A 330 -24.61 -13.37 -12.09
CA LYS A 330 -25.56 -14.46 -11.80
C LYS A 330 -26.53 -14.72 -12.96
N ALA A 331 -27.06 -13.66 -13.59
CA ALA A 331 -27.96 -13.79 -14.73
C ALA A 331 -27.26 -14.42 -15.94
N ARG A 332 -26.05 -14.02 -16.26
CA ARG A 332 -25.27 -14.57 -17.38
C ARG A 332 -24.91 -16.04 -17.15
N LEU A 333 -24.47 -16.40 -15.92
CA LEU A 333 -24.22 -17.80 -15.54
C LEU A 333 -25.50 -18.65 -15.64
N ALA A 334 -26.64 -18.14 -15.21
CA ALA A 334 -27.93 -18.83 -15.30
C ALA A 334 -28.39 -19.06 -16.74
N ASN A 335 -27.99 -18.18 -17.67
CA ASN A 335 -28.22 -18.33 -19.12
C ASN A 335 -27.23 -19.32 -19.78
N GLY A 336 -26.31 -19.92 -19.01
CA GLY A 336 -25.35 -20.91 -19.49
C GLY A 336 -24.08 -20.31 -20.11
N GLU A 337 -23.80 -19.02 -19.90
CA GLU A 337 -22.55 -18.41 -20.32
C GLU A 337 -21.38 -18.95 -19.49
N LYS A 338 -20.25 -19.12 -20.13
CA LYS A 338 -18.99 -19.49 -19.46
C LYS A 338 -18.22 -18.22 -19.14
N LEU A 339 -18.19 -17.84 -17.88
CA LEU A 339 -17.49 -16.65 -17.39
C LEU A 339 -16.26 -17.06 -16.59
N THR A 340 -15.23 -16.26 -16.70
CA THR A 340 -13.95 -16.39 -15.99
C THR A 340 -13.81 -15.29 -14.92
N GLU A 341 -12.78 -15.40 -14.10
CA GLU A 341 -12.40 -14.33 -13.15
C GLU A 341 -12.09 -13.02 -13.87
N ASN A 342 -11.48 -13.06 -15.09
CA ASN A 342 -11.26 -11.85 -15.89
C ASN A 342 -12.59 -11.22 -16.35
N ASP A 343 -13.58 -12.03 -16.75
CA ASP A 343 -14.91 -11.51 -17.10
C ASP A 343 -15.57 -10.82 -15.89
N ALA A 344 -15.36 -11.33 -14.67
CA ALA A 344 -15.87 -10.70 -13.46
C ALA A 344 -15.21 -9.33 -13.22
N VAL A 345 -13.90 -9.21 -13.41
CA VAL A 345 -13.16 -7.94 -13.36
C VAL A 345 -13.74 -6.94 -14.38
N ASP A 346 -13.91 -7.38 -15.62
CA ASP A 346 -14.41 -6.52 -16.72
C ASP A 346 -15.84 -6.02 -16.47
N ILE A 347 -16.74 -6.91 -16.01
CA ILE A 347 -18.12 -6.54 -15.68
C ILE A 347 -18.14 -5.49 -14.57
N LEU A 348 -17.36 -5.68 -13.51
CA LEU A 348 -17.31 -4.74 -12.40
C LEU A 348 -16.73 -3.38 -12.83
N HIS A 349 -15.64 -3.39 -13.60
CA HIS A 349 -15.07 -2.17 -14.17
C HIS A 349 -16.10 -1.39 -15.01
N GLN A 350 -16.87 -2.07 -15.85
CA GLN A 350 -17.93 -1.44 -16.64
C GLN A 350 -19.01 -0.78 -15.76
N LYS A 351 -19.37 -1.40 -14.63
CA LYS A 351 -20.35 -0.81 -13.69
C LYS A 351 -19.79 0.44 -13.01
N ARG A 352 -18.56 0.38 -12.52
CA ARG A 352 -17.90 1.48 -11.83
C ARG A 352 -17.57 2.65 -12.75
N SER A 353 -17.06 2.38 -13.93
CA SER A 353 -16.71 3.42 -14.92
C SER A 353 -17.91 4.22 -15.44
N ALA A 354 -19.13 3.72 -15.24
CA ALA A 354 -20.36 4.43 -15.56
C ALA A 354 -20.83 5.41 -14.45
N ILE A 355 -20.20 5.38 -13.27
CA ILE A 355 -20.52 6.30 -12.16
C ILE A 355 -19.89 7.66 -12.44
N ASP A 356 -20.67 8.73 -12.24
CA ASP A 356 -20.16 10.10 -12.36
C ASP A 356 -19.02 10.35 -11.34
N GLY A 357 -17.96 11.00 -11.82
CA GLY A 357 -16.76 11.25 -11.01
C GLY A 357 -15.79 10.07 -10.89
N PHE A 358 -16.02 8.94 -11.58
CA PHE A 358 -15.04 7.83 -11.62
C PHE A 358 -13.73 8.28 -12.28
N ILE A 359 -12.61 7.94 -11.64
CA ILE A 359 -11.26 8.30 -12.10
C ILE A 359 -10.48 7.05 -12.53
N GLY A 360 -10.62 5.95 -11.80
CA GLY A 360 -9.92 4.69 -12.03
C GLY A 360 -10.05 3.74 -10.85
N GLU A 361 -9.53 2.54 -10.98
CA GLU A 361 -9.48 1.58 -9.87
C GLU A 361 -8.46 2.04 -8.79
N SER A 362 -8.75 1.77 -7.52
CA SER A 362 -7.86 2.12 -6.39
C SER A 362 -6.76 1.08 -6.15
N PHE A 363 -6.92 -0.12 -6.72
CA PHE A 363 -5.95 -1.21 -6.80
C PHE A 363 -6.40 -2.23 -7.84
N GLY A 364 -5.53 -3.22 -8.17
CA GLY A 364 -5.90 -4.31 -9.08
C GLY A 364 -7.04 -5.15 -8.50
N THR A 365 -8.16 -5.23 -9.23
CA THR A 365 -9.33 -5.98 -8.76
C THR A 365 -8.99 -7.45 -8.55
N ILE A 366 -9.18 -7.95 -7.34
CA ILE A 366 -9.11 -9.36 -6.99
C ILE A 366 -10.46 -9.99 -7.28
N ALA A 367 -10.52 -10.90 -8.25
CA ALA A 367 -11.68 -11.75 -8.49
C ALA A 367 -11.21 -13.20 -8.45
N ALA A 368 -11.59 -13.94 -7.42
CA ALA A 368 -10.99 -15.22 -7.11
C ALA A 368 -12.04 -16.30 -6.79
N VAL A 369 -11.97 -17.40 -7.52
CA VAL A 369 -12.88 -18.55 -7.37
C VAL A 369 -12.24 -19.60 -6.46
N ASP A 370 -12.97 -20.08 -5.47
CA ASP A 370 -12.61 -21.18 -4.57
C ASP A 370 -11.14 -21.11 -4.09
N ALA A 371 -10.27 -21.99 -4.59
CA ALA A 371 -8.87 -22.11 -4.16
C ALA A 371 -8.02 -20.86 -4.49
N ASN A 372 -8.34 -20.12 -5.55
CA ASN A 372 -7.63 -18.88 -5.87
C ASN A 372 -7.86 -17.81 -4.80
N ALA A 373 -9.05 -17.80 -4.17
CA ALA A 373 -9.35 -16.91 -3.07
C ALA A 373 -8.51 -17.18 -1.80
N ALA A 374 -7.84 -18.33 -1.71
CA ALA A 374 -6.90 -18.60 -0.63
C ALA A 374 -5.59 -17.81 -0.73
N LEU A 375 -5.36 -17.15 -1.86
CA LEU A 375 -4.25 -16.21 -2.06
C LEU A 375 -4.76 -14.78 -1.79
N PRO A 376 -4.38 -14.13 -0.67
CA PRO A 376 -4.98 -12.85 -0.26
C PRO A 376 -4.85 -11.73 -1.29
N HIS A 377 -3.79 -11.74 -2.10
CA HIS A 377 -3.49 -10.76 -3.16
C HIS A 377 -3.50 -11.40 -4.55
N TYR A 378 -4.47 -12.31 -4.79
CA TYR A 378 -4.64 -12.93 -6.09
C TYR A 378 -5.18 -11.91 -7.10
N GLU A 379 -4.48 -11.78 -8.21
CA GLU A 379 -4.98 -11.06 -9.39
C GLU A 379 -5.06 -12.04 -10.56
N PRO A 380 -6.21 -12.16 -11.26
CA PRO A 380 -6.29 -13.04 -12.43
C PRO A 380 -5.41 -12.49 -13.55
N GLU A 381 -4.43 -13.28 -13.99
CA GLU A 381 -3.63 -12.92 -15.16
C GLU A 381 -4.54 -12.77 -16.39
N GLU A 382 -4.26 -11.77 -17.23
CA GLU A 382 -5.04 -11.49 -18.43
C GLU A 382 -5.17 -12.75 -19.32
N GLY A 383 -6.40 -13.13 -19.61
CA GLY A 383 -6.75 -14.31 -20.43
C GLY A 383 -6.48 -15.67 -19.77
N LYS A 384 -6.12 -15.72 -18.47
CA LYS A 384 -5.84 -16.95 -17.72
C LYS A 384 -6.69 -17.14 -16.48
N GLY A 385 -7.64 -16.25 -16.20
CA GLY A 385 -8.55 -16.36 -15.07
C GLY A 385 -9.31 -17.68 -15.05
N ALA A 386 -9.52 -18.25 -13.88
CA ALA A 386 -10.24 -19.49 -13.71
C ALA A 386 -11.71 -19.36 -14.14
N LEU A 387 -12.30 -20.48 -14.59
CA LEU A 387 -13.71 -20.52 -14.94
C LEU A 387 -14.58 -20.43 -13.68
N ILE A 388 -15.56 -19.56 -13.68
CA ILE A 388 -16.60 -19.49 -12.64
C ILE A 388 -17.60 -20.60 -12.91
N ALA A 389 -17.47 -21.70 -12.19
CA ALA A 389 -18.25 -22.93 -12.40
C ALA A 389 -19.05 -23.29 -11.14
N PRO A 390 -20.32 -22.82 -11.00
CA PRO A 390 -21.15 -23.17 -9.85
C PRO A 390 -21.35 -24.70 -9.70
N PRO A 391 -21.36 -25.24 -8.44
CA PRO A 391 -21.31 -24.52 -7.18
C PRO A 391 -19.89 -24.08 -6.80
N CYS A 392 -19.70 -22.79 -6.52
CA CYS A 392 -18.43 -22.23 -6.10
C CYS A 392 -18.62 -21.00 -5.20
N ILE A 393 -17.59 -20.54 -4.53
CA ILE A 393 -17.53 -19.18 -3.98
C ILE A 393 -16.75 -18.28 -4.95
N LEU A 394 -17.19 -17.04 -5.02
CA LEU A 394 -16.48 -15.96 -5.71
C LEU A 394 -16.16 -14.88 -4.67
N LEU A 395 -14.90 -14.68 -4.37
CA LEU A 395 -14.40 -13.54 -3.63
C LEU A 395 -14.07 -12.43 -4.62
N VAL A 396 -14.61 -11.23 -4.39
CA VAL A 396 -14.19 -10.04 -5.11
C VAL A 396 -13.79 -8.98 -4.09
N ASP A 397 -12.54 -8.55 -4.21
CA ASP A 397 -11.98 -7.44 -3.46
C ASP A 397 -11.57 -6.36 -4.45
N SER A 398 -12.14 -5.17 -4.26
CA SER A 398 -12.06 -4.13 -5.28
C SER A 398 -12.44 -2.76 -4.74
N GLY A 399 -11.84 -1.74 -5.31
CA GLY A 399 -12.12 -0.36 -4.99
C GLY A 399 -11.87 0.56 -6.18
N ALA A 400 -12.32 1.79 -6.09
CA ALA A 400 -12.12 2.80 -7.10
C ALA A 400 -11.85 4.18 -6.51
N HIS A 401 -11.22 5.02 -7.31
CA HIS A 401 -11.09 6.44 -7.07
C HIS A 401 -12.21 7.20 -7.76
N TYR A 402 -12.81 8.08 -7.00
CA TYR A 402 -13.80 9.05 -7.48
C TYR A 402 -13.35 10.45 -7.12
N ASP A 403 -13.96 11.46 -7.70
CA ASP A 403 -13.63 12.87 -7.42
C ASP A 403 -13.84 13.26 -5.94
N ARG A 404 -14.65 12.52 -5.19
CA ARG A 404 -15.01 12.79 -3.78
C ARG A 404 -14.59 11.69 -2.81
N GLY A 405 -13.79 10.71 -3.22
CA GLY A 405 -13.32 9.65 -2.33
C GLY A 405 -12.68 8.47 -3.03
N THR A 406 -12.13 7.59 -2.21
CA THR A 406 -11.58 6.29 -2.61
C THR A 406 -12.37 5.21 -1.91
N THR A 407 -12.73 4.13 -2.62
CA THR A 407 -13.45 2.99 -2.07
C THR A 407 -12.57 1.76 -1.99
N ASP A 408 -12.97 0.87 -1.07
CA ASP A 408 -12.36 -0.42 -0.80
C ASP A 408 -13.40 -1.35 -0.20
N THR A 409 -13.66 -2.49 -0.85
CA THR A 409 -14.74 -3.40 -0.40
C THR A 409 -14.47 -4.83 -0.86
N THR A 410 -14.46 -5.76 0.07
CA THR A 410 -14.45 -7.20 -0.24
C THR A 410 -15.80 -7.83 0.04
N ARG A 411 -16.29 -8.64 -0.92
CA ARG A 411 -17.46 -9.49 -0.77
C ARG A 411 -17.15 -10.91 -1.25
N VAL A 412 -17.84 -11.87 -0.62
CA VAL A 412 -17.81 -13.28 -1.04
C VAL A 412 -19.24 -13.70 -1.32
N TRP A 413 -19.50 -14.16 -2.52
CA TRP A 413 -20.79 -14.70 -2.92
C TRP A 413 -20.71 -16.19 -3.14
N PHE A 414 -21.76 -16.92 -2.71
CA PHE A 414 -21.96 -18.30 -3.10
C PHE A 414 -22.76 -18.37 -4.39
N LEU A 415 -22.21 -19.03 -5.39
CA LEU A 415 -22.84 -19.21 -6.70
C LEU A 415 -23.28 -20.68 -6.83
N GLY A 416 -24.55 -20.91 -7.18
CA GLY A 416 -25.14 -22.25 -7.27
C GLY A 416 -26.02 -22.63 -6.08
N ASP A 417 -26.35 -23.96 -5.94
CA ASP A 417 -27.10 -24.47 -4.79
C ASP A 417 -26.12 -25.06 -3.74
N PRO A 418 -26.14 -24.61 -2.50
CA PRO A 418 -25.30 -25.17 -1.42
C PRO A 418 -25.46 -26.69 -1.24
N LYS A 419 -26.60 -27.27 -1.65
CA LYS A 419 -26.85 -28.72 -1.57
C LYS A 419 -25.95 -29.54 -2.50
N ASP A 420 -25.37 -28.91 -3.51
CA ASP A 420 -24.45 -29.56 -4.45
C ASP A 420 -23.06 -29.79 -3.82
N TYR A 421 -22.78 -29.19 -2.64
CA TYR A 421 -21.60 -29.50 -1.85
C TYR A 421 -21.83 -30.68 -0.91
N SER A 422 -20.77 -31.44 -0.59
CA SER A 422 -20.85 -32.43 0.46
C SER A 422 -21.18 -31.73 1.81
N GLN A 423 -21.94 -32.39 2.66
CA GLN A 423 -22.34 -31.90 3.99
C GLN A 423 -21.12 -31.43 4.81
N GLU A 424 -20.01 -32.16 4.72
CA GLU A 424 -18.79 -31.83 5.45
C GLU A 424 -18.14 -30.55 4.89
N LYS A 425 -17.96 -30.43 3.57
CA LYS A 425 -17.40 -29.24 2.91
C LYS A 425 -18.26 -28.01 3.24
N LEU A 426 -19.58 -28.12 3.07
CA LEU A 426 -20.52 -27.03 3.36
C LEU A 426 -20.47 -26.58 4.82
N ARG A 427 -20.43 -27.52 5.78
CA ARG A 427 -20.32 -27.20 7.20
C ARG A 427 -19.03 -26.45 7.53
N ARG A 428 -17.89 -26.89 6.99
CA ARG A 428 -16.60 -26.21 7.17
C ARG A 428 -16.61 -24.81 6.58
N LEU A 429 -17.11 -24.67 5.35
CA LEU A 429 -17.20 -23.39 4.66
C LEU A 429 -18.13 -22.41 5.43
N LYS A 430 -19.30 -22.86 5.85
CA LYS A 430 -20.23 -22.06 6.68
C LYS A 430 -19.60 -21.61 7.99
N ARG A 431 -18.86 -22.49 8.67
CA ARG A 431 -18.15 -22.14 9.91
C ARG A 431 -17.13 -21.04 9.67
N ASP A 432 -16.28 -21.18 8.64
CA ASP A 432 -15.24 -20.23 8.32
C ASP A 432 -15.85 -18.88 7.87
N TYR A 433 -16.88 -18.91 7.01
CA TYR A 433 -17.61 -17.71 6.58
C TYR A 433 -18.26 -16.96 7.75
N THR A 434 -18.94 -17.70 8.64
CA THR A 434 -19.58 -17.11 9.81
C THR A 434 -18.56 -16.49 10.77
N ALA A 435 -17.40 -17.11 10.96
CA ALA A 435 -16.35 -16.57 11.81
C ALA A 435 -15.78 -15.25 11.25
N VAL A 436 -15.56 -15.15 9.92
CA VAL A 436 -15.12 -13.92 9.26
C VAL A 436 -16.21 -12.85 9.35
N PHE A 437 -17.46 -13.19 9.10
CA PHE A 437 -18.57 -12.25 9.24
C PHE A 437 -18.68 -11.70 10.67
N LEU A 438 -18.56 -12.55 11.69
CA LEU A 438 -18.58 -12.14 13.10
C LEU A 438 -17.36 -11.27 13.44
N ALA A 439 -16.19 -11.55 12.90
CA ALA A 439 -14.99 -10.76 13.10
C ALA A 439 -15.19 -9.32 12.60
N MET A 440 -15.63 -9.15 11.36
CA MET A 440 -15.98 -7.87 10.76
C MET A 440 -17.09 -7.16 11.56
N LYS A 441 -18.19 -7.84 11.86
CA LYS A 441 -19.31 -7.28 12.61
C LYS A 441 -18.90 -6.81 14.01
N THR A 442 -18.10 -7.59 14.72
CA THR A 442 -17.65 -7.25 16.09
C THR A 442 -16.78 -5.99 16.10
N LEU A 443 -15.93 -5.81 15.09
CA LEU A 443 -15.11 -4.61 14.97
C LEU A 443 -15.96 -3.39 14.55
N SER A 444 -16.81 -3.53 13.54
CA SER A 444 -17.66 -2.43 13.06
C SER A 444 -18.64 -1.92 14.13
N GLU A 445 -19.10 -2.78 15.05
CA GLU A 445 -20.00 -2.43 16.16
C GLU A 445 -19.25 -2.08 17.47
N ALA A 446 -17.92 -2.11 17.45
CA ALA A 446 -17.12 -1.84 18.65
C ALA A 446 -17.34 -0.43 19.18
N THR A 447 -17.43 -0.33 20.51
CA THR A 447 -17.39 0.93 21.26
C THR A 447 -16.17 0.92 22.16
N PHE A 448 -15.37 1.98 22.12
CA PHE A 448 -14.09 2.04 22.79
C PHE A 448 -13.77 3.44 23.33
N LYS A 449 -12.81 3.53 24.25
CA LYS A 449 -12.42 4.81 24.88
C LYS A 449 -11.52 5.62 23.95
N PRO A 450 -11.53 6.96 24.03
CA PRO A 450 -10.46 7.79 23.48
C PRO A 450 -9.07 7.29 23.93
N GLY A 451 -8.11 7.30 23.00
CA GLY A 451 -6.78 6.73 23.22
C GLY A 451 -6.63 5.27 22.84
N THR A 452 -7.71 4.59 22.43
CA THR A 452 -7.65 3.23 21.87
C THR A 452 -6.96 3.26 20.50
N ASN A 453 -6.08 2.30 20.26
CA ASN A 453 -5.28 2.18 19.06
C ASN A 453 -5.57 0.91 18.26
N GLY A 454 -4.98 0.79 17.07
CA GLY A 454 -5.25 -0.32 16.17
C GLY A 454 -4.83 -1.70 16.68
N VAL A 455 -3.81 -1.80 17.55
CA VAL A 455 -3.42 -3.09 18.17
C VAL A 455 -4.53 -3.61 19.08
N GLN A 456 -5.21 -2.71 19.79
CA GLN A 456 -6.31 -3.10 20.68
C GLN A 456 -7.55 -3.51 19.89
N LEU A 457 -7.85 -2.81 18.79
CA LEU A 457 -8.98 -3.10 17.91
C LEU A 457 -8.78 -4.41 17.12
N ASP A 458 -7.56 -4.70 16.68
CA ASP A 458 -7.21 -5.96 16.01
C ASP A 458 -7.59 -7.20 16.86
N ARG A 459 -7.38 -7.13 18.17
CA ARG A 459 -7.76 -8.23 19.09
C ARG A 459 -9.26 -8.49 19.11
N ILE A 460 -10.07 -7.42 18.95
CA ILE A 460 -11.53 -7.53 18.90
C ILE A 460 -11.95 -8.27 17.64
N ALA A 461 -11.41 -7.88 16.48
CA ALA A 461 -11.71 -8.51 15.20
C ALA A 461 -11.23 -9.96 15.11
N ARG A 462 -10.02 -10.28 15.63
CA ARG A 462 -9.46 -11.64 15.55
C ARG A 462 -10.17 -12.64 16.47
N ALA A 463 -10.79 -12.19 17.55
CA ALA A 463 -11.36 -13.09 18.56
C ALA A 463 -12.33 -14.15 18.00
N PRO A 464 -13.30 -13.85 17.11
CA PRO A 464 -14.19 -14.87 16.53
C PRO A 464 -13.46 -15.88 15.63
N ILE A 465 -12.43 -15.47 14.91
CA ILE A 465 -11.63 -16.34 14.04
C ILE A 465 -10.74 -17.25 14.89
N GLN A 466 -10.09 -16.71 15.92
CA GLN A 466 -9.25 -17.48 16.84
C GLN A 466 -10.06 -18.48 17.67
N ALA A 467 -11.33 -18.18 17.98
CA ALA A 467 -12.24 -19.10 18.67
C ALA A 467 -12.49 -20.41 17.91
N ILE A 468 -12.33 -20.42 16.59
CA ILE A 468 -12.43 -21.64 15.77
C ILE A 468 -11.06 -22.25 15.43
N GLY A 469 -9.99 -21.77 16.05
CA GLY A 469 -8.63 -22.26 15.83
C GLY A 469 -8.01 -21.81 14.49
N ALA A 470 -8.47 -20.69 13.92
CA ALA A 470 -7.92 -20.07 12.71
C ALA A 470 -7.27 -18.73 13.03
N ASP A 471 -6.50 -18.19 12.08
CA ASP A 471 -5.93 -16.84 12.10
C ASP A 471 -5.59 -16.41 10.68
N PHE A 472 -5.21 -15.14 10.48
CA PHE A 472 -4.77 -14.59 9.20
C PHE A 472 -3.50 -13.75 9.35
N GLY A 473 -2.69 -13.69 8.28
CA GLY A 473 -1.35 -13.13 8.32
C GLY A 473 -1.25 -11.62 7.99
N HIS A 474 -2.31 -11.02 7.44
CA HIS A 474 -2.35 -9.59 7.09
C HIS A 474 -2.89 -8.72 8.23
N GLY A 475 -2.91 -7.40 8.06
CA GLY A 475 -3.59 -6.48 8.95
C GLY A 475 -5.11 -6.69 8.93
N THR A 476 -5.78 -6.26 9.98
CA THR A 476 -7.26 -6.26 10.03
C THR A 476 -7.86 -5.05 9.34
N GLY A 477 -7.05 -3.98 9.16
CA GLY A 477 -7.48 -2.78 8.48
C GLY A 477 -6.38 -1.74 8.36
N HIS A 478 -6.59 -0.81 7.44
CA HIS A 478 -5.71 0.33 7.14
C HIS A 478 -6.53 1.60 6.93
N GLY A 479 -5.89 2.75 7.03
CA GLY A 479 -6.50 4.02 6.65
C GLY A 479 -6.74 4.09 5.14
N ILE A 480 -7.65 4.97 4.73
CA ILE A 480 -8.00 5.19 3.33
C ILE A 480 -7.91 6.67 3.01
N GLY A 481 -7.19 6.99 1.94
CA GLY A 481 -7.00 8.36 1.48
C GLY A 481 -8.26 8.92 0.79
N LEU A 482 -8.47 10.24 0.89
CA LEU A 482 -9.56 10.90 0.18
C LEU A 482 -9.12 11.23 -1.24
N THR A 483 -9.58 10.45 -2.23
CA THR A 483 -9.12 10.56 -3.62
C THR A 483 -7.60 10.53 -3.69
N LEU A 484 -7.02 9.58 -2.93
CA LEU A 484 -5.59 9.31 -2.75
C LEU A 484 -5.40 7.80 -2.57
N ASN A 485 -4.20 7.40 -2.13
CA ASN A 485 -3.85 6.00 -1.92
C ASN A 485 -4.92 5.25 -1.12
N VAL A 486 -5.30 4.08 -1.57
CA VAL A 486 -6.21 3.20 -0.83
C VAL A 486 -5.61 2.81 0.52
N HIS A 487 -4.31 2.54 0.58
CA HIS A 487 -3.58 2.31 1.82
C HIS A 487 -3.01 3.64 2.37
N GLU A 488 -3.61 4.16 3.42
CA GLU A 488 -3.15 5.35 4.14
C GLU A 488 -2.73 4.99 5.57
N THR A 489 -1.66 5.59 6.07
CA THR A 489 -1.20 5.39 7.44
C THR A 489 -0.84 6.73 8.09
N PRO A 490 -1.30 7.03 9.34
CA PRO A 490 -2.31 6.31 10.11
C PRO A 490 -3.73 6.48 9.57
N PRO A 491 -4.75 5.74 10.07
CA PRO A 491 -4.68 4.69 11.07
C PRO A 491 -4.27 3.33 10.47
N SER A 492 -4.00 2.35 11.32
CA SER A 492 -3.82 0.95 10.92
C SER A 492 -4.29 0.03 12.04
N ILE A 493 -4.97 -1.05 11.69
CA ILE A 493 -5.45 -2.09 12.64
C ILE A 493 -4.67 -3.36 12.36
N SER A 494 -3.77 -3.75 13.27
CA SER A 494 -2.90 -4.92 13.10
C SER A 494 -2.30 -5.33 14.44
N PRO A 495 -1.92 -6.61 14.62
CA PRO A 495 -1.29 -7.06 15.86
C PRO A 495 0.16 -6.56 16.01
N ARG A 496 0.79 -6.07 14.94
CA ARG A 496 2.17 -5.59 14.95
C ARG A 496 2.23 -4.14 15.43
N GLU A 497 3.02 -3.88 16.47
CA GLU A 497 3.25 -2.53 16.98
C GLU A 497 4.11 -1.72 15.99
N ARG A 498 3.52 -0.66 15.44
CA ARG A 498 4.16 0.32 14.53
C ARG A 498 3.54 1.69 14.80
N GLU A 499 4.13 2.76 14.29
CA GLU A 499 3.59 4.11 14.46
C GLU A 499 2.11 4.20 14.07
N GLY A 500 1.73 3.67 12.91
CA GLY A 500 0.33 3.69 12.44
C GLY A 500 -0.64 2.90 13.31
N THR A 501 -0.23 1.74 13.84
CA THR A 501 -1.07 0.91 14.73
C THR A 501 -1.11 1.43 16.17
N LEU A 502 -0.09 2.16 16.60
CA LEU A 502 -0.03 2.77 17.93
C LEU A 502 -0.68 4.17 17.99
N THR A 503 -0.95 4.77 16.84
CA THR A 503 -1.70 6.03 16.76
C THR A 503 -3.13 5.80 17.24
N PRO A 504 -3.61 6.56 18.26
CA PRO A 504 -4.99 6.46 18.70
C PRO A 504 -5.98 6.84 17.61
N PHE A 505 -7.13 6.17 17.58
CA PHE A 505 -8.22 6.55 16.71
C PHE A 505 -8.84 7.89 17.15
N GLU A 506 -9.11 8.76 16.19
CA GLU A 506 -9.80 10.03 16.37
C GLU A 506 -11.05 10.09 15.48
N PRO A 507 -12.11 10.83 15.90
CA PRO A 507 -13.28 11.06 15.05
C PRO A 507 -12.90 11.66 13.69
N GLY A 508 -13.43 11.09 12.61
CA GLY A 508 -13.09 11.45 11.23
C GLY A 508 -12.03 10.58 10.58
N MET A 509 -11.33 9.73 11.32
CA MET A 509 -10.44 8.73 10.71
C MET A 509 -11.27 7.65 10.00
N VAL A 510 -10.88 7.35 8.76
CA VAL A 510 -11.49 6.29 7.93
C VAL A 510 -10.53 5.10 7.91
N THR A 511 -11.08 3.89 8.05
CA THR A 511 -10.30 2.65 8.06
C THR A 511 -11.05 1.52 7.36
N SER A 512 -10.34 0.55 6.77
CA SER A 512 -10.93 -0.74 6.40
C SER A 512 -11.14 -1.61 7.63
N ASP A 513 -11.99 -2.64 7.48
CA ASP A 513 -12.30 -3.70 8.43
C ASP A 513 -12.42 -4.99 7.62
N GLU A 514 -11.30 -5.72 7.44
CA GLU A 514 -11.10 -6.75 6.43
C GLU A 514 -10.57 -8.10 6.98
N PRO A 515 -11.12 -8.66 8.05
CA PRO A 515 -10.68 -9.96 8.54
C PRO A 515 -10.89 -11.07 7.51
N GLY A 516 -10.04 -12.10 7.54
CA GLY A 516 -10.13 -13.20 6.58
C GLY A 516 -9.74 -14.57 7.13
N ILE A 517 -10.10 -15.63 6.41
CA ILE A 517 -9.64 -17.01 6.60
C ILE A 517 -9.26 -17.57 5.24
N TYR A 518 -8.05 -18.12 5.13
CA TYR A 518 -7.50 -18.67 3.90
C TYR A 518 -7.15 -20.14 4.09
N ARG A 519 -7.70 -21.03 3.25
CA ARG A 519 -7.45 -22.48 3.25
C ARG A 519 -6.76 -22.86 1.94
N PRO A 520 -5.43 -22.99 1.92
CA PRO A 520 -4.69 -23.32 0.70
C PRO A 520 -5.30 -24.53 -0.03
N GLY A 521 -5.55 -24.36 -1.33
CA GLY A 521 -6.15 -25.39 -2.18
C GLY A 521 -7.64 -25.64 -1.97
N GLU A 522 -8.31 -24.89 -1.08
CA GLU A 522 -9.76 -25.08 -0.82
C GLU A 522 -10.55 -23.78 -1.07
N TRP A 523 -10.36 -22.73 -0.23
CA TRP A 523 -11.06 -21.45 -0.33
C TRP A 523 -10.37 -20.34 0.46
N GLY A 524 -10.68 -19.08 0.10
CA GLY A 524 -10.45 -17.90 0.91
C GLY A 524 -11.74 -17.13 1.15
N ILE A 525 -11.85 -16.54 2.31
CA ILE A 525 -12.99 -15.71 2.73
C ILE A 525 -12.42 -14.44 3.35
N ARG A 526 -12.79 -13.27 2.78
CA ARG A 526 -12.61 -11.94 3.36
C ARG A 526 -13.92 -11.20 3.21
N ILE A 527 -14.37 -10.55 4.26
CA ILE A 527 -15.53 -9.67 4.22
C ILE A 527 -15.08 -8.34 4.78
N GLU A 528 -15.20 -7.31 3.97
CA GLU A 528 -14.63 -6.02 4.26
C GLU A 528 -15.63 -4.89 4.13
N ASN A 529 -15.54 -3.96 5.07
CA ASN A 529 -16.21 -2.67 5.01
C ASN A 529 -15.21 -1.53 5.24
N MET A 530 -15.52 -0.38 4.69
CA MET A 530 -14.95 0.89 5.14
C MET A 530 -15.74 1.42 6.32
N LEU A 531 -15.03 1.88 7.34
CA LEU A 531 -15.56 2.45 8.57
C LEU A 531 -15.04 3.87 8.78
N VAL A 532 -15.86 4.74 9.38
CA VAL A 532 -15.40 6.03 9.90
C VAL A 532 -15.53 6.04 11.43
N CYS A 533 -14.47 6.48 12.11
CA CYS A 533 -14.49 6.68 13.56
C CYS A 533 -15.39 7.88 13.90
N VAL A 534 -16.30 7.68 14.86
CA VAL A 534 -17.26 8.69 15.29
C VAL A 534 -17.34 8.77 16.81
N GLU A 535 -17.76 9.93 17.31
CA GLU A 535 -18.14 10.06 18.73
C GLU A 535 -19.46 9.34 18.99
N LYS A 536 -19.51 8.61 20.10
CA LYS A 536 -20.71 7.96 20.63
C LYS A 536 -21.13 8.66 21.92
N GLU A 537 -22.19 8.18 22.53
CA GLU A 537 -22.64 8.69 23.84
C GLU A 537 -21.56 8.53 24.92
N ASP A 538 -21.64 9.34 25.96
CA ASP A 538 -20.74 9.32 27.13
C ASP A 538 -19.24 9.53 26.83
N GLY A 539 -18.90 10.18 25.68
CA GLY A 539 -17.52 10.46 25.29
C GLY A 539 -16.74 9.23 24.84
N MET A 540 -17.44 8.15 24.54
CA MET A 540 -16.87 6.97 23.89
C MET A 540 -16.69 7.23 22.39
N LEU A 541 -15.86 6.42 21.75
CA LEU A 541 -15.71 6.34 20.29
C LEU A 541 -16.31 5.01 19.78
N GLY A 542 -16.60 4.98 18.51
CA GLY A 542 -17.02 3.77 17.81
C GLY A 542 -16.94 4.01 16.31
N PHE A 543 -17.51 3.09 15.56
CA PHE A 543 -17.51 3.18 14.11
C PHE A 543 -18.91 3.41 13.54
N GLU A 544 -18.95 4.05 12.38
CA GLU A 544 -20.07 4.06 11.45
C GLU A 544 -19.60 3.39 10.16
N THR A 545 -20.36 2.40 9.68
CA THR A 545 -20.06 1.71 8.42
C THR A 545 -20.41 2.59 7.23
N LEU A 546 -19.45 2.79 6.33
CA LEU A 546 -19.61 3.57 5.10
C LEU A 546 -20.06 2.70 3.93
N THR A 547 -19.60 1.44 3.88
CA THR A 547 -19.90 0.50 2.79
C THR A 547 -21.38 0.13 2.76
N GLN A 548 -22.02 0.27 1.59
CA GLN A 548 -23.45 0.03 1.37
C GLN A 548 -23.72 -1.13 0.37
N CYS A 549 -22.86 -2.14 0.35
CA CYS A 549 -23.04 -3.36 -0.43
C CYS A 549 -23.51 -4.49 0.47
N GLU A 550 -24.55 -5.22 0.07
CA GLU A 550 -25.07 -6.35 0.86
C GLU A 550 -24.04 -7.48 1.00
N ILE A 551 -24.11 -8.15 2.16
CA ILE A 551 -23.32 -9.35 2.44
C ILE A 551 -24.17 -10.58 2.13
N ASP A 552 -23.63 -11.52 1.38
CA ASP A 552 -24.33 -12.78 1.05
C ASP A 552 -24.56 -13.61 2.33
N ARG A 553 -25.82 -13.90 2.65
CA ARG A 553 -26.21 -14.66 3.84
C ARG A 553 -26.28 -16.17 3.63
N THR A 554 -26.07 -16.65 2.40
CA THR A 554 -26.21 -18.08 2.02
C THR A 554 -25.33 -19.00 2.85
N LEU A 555 -24.16 -18.53 3.24
CA LEU A 555 -23.17 -19.30 4.00
C LEU A 555 -23.19 -19.00 5.51
N LEU A 556 -24.04 -18.11 6.01
CA LEU A 556 -24.18 -17.91 7.46
C LEU A 556 -24.81 -19.14 8.14
N MET A 557 -24.35 -19.44 9.33
CA MET A 557 -24.95 -20.50 10.16
C MET A 557 -26.31 -20.03 10.69
N GLU A 558 -27.29 -20.93 10.78
CA GLU A 558 -28.71 -20.62 11.10
C GLU A 558 -28.88 -19.96 12.47
N ASP A 559 -28.11 -20.36 13.47
CA ASP A 559 -28.12 -19.79 14.81
C ASP A 559 -27.71 -18.30 14.82
N ILE A 560 -26.84 -17.88 13.91
CA ILE A 560 -26.46 -16.49 13.75
C ILE A 560 -27.54 -15.70 13.00
N LEU A 561 -28.18 -16.31 11.97
CA LEU A 561 -29.27 -15.65 11.22
C LEU A 561 -30.46 -15.28 12.09
N VAL A 562 -30.75 -16.03 13.15
CA VAL A 562 -31.86 -15.76 14.09
C VAL A 562 -31.58 -14.53 14.96
N GLY A 563 -30.31 -14.17 15.15
CA GLY A 563 -29.88 -13.01 15.95
C GLY A 563 -29.65 -11.70 15.16
N LEU A 564 -29.75 -11.75 13.83
CA LEU A 564 -29.61 -10.61 12.91
C LEU A 564 -30.96 -10.08 12.45
#